data_fa906879fab523f0d7db4557cf00fae6
#
_entry.id   fa906879fab523f0d7db4557cf00fae6
#
_cell.length_a   1.000
_cell.length_b   1.000
_cell.length_c   1.000
_cell.angle_alpha   90.00
_cell.angle_beta   90.00
_cell.angle_gamma   90.00
#
_symmetry.space_group_name_H-M   'P 1'
#
loop_
_entity.id
_entity.type
_entity.pdbx_description
1 polymer ?
#
loop_
_entity_poly.entity_id
_entity_poly.type
_entity_poly.pdbx_seq_one_letter_code
_entity_poly.pdbx_strand_id
1 'polypeptide(L)'
;IMEGKMKNIYLYTRYERFWHWLQMALILILLVTGLEVHGVYTWLGFHTAVKVHNFTGLTWLIAFAFFVFWVFTTGEWKQYIPTTQKMIEVIRYYAYGIFRGESHPFPKRKEAKHNPLQRLVYLNLAALLLPVMMITGFLYWGYNSWLSWGIPGLSLTLVAWIHVAGAFAIFSFVIVHVYMTTTGHTIFAHTKAMISGWEDVEEGVEVEDWETAGKNKRSIPIIT
;
A
#
# COMPACT_ATOMS: atom_id res chain seq x y z
N ILE A 1 12.52 28.10 -17.40
CA ILE A 1 11.91 27.10 -16.49
C ILE A 1 11.53 27.92 -15.27
N MET A 2 10.24 28.25 -15.08
CA MET A 2 9.79 28.86 -13.84
C MET A 2 9.84 27.74 -12.79
N GLU A 3 10.79 27.80 -11.87
CA GLU A 3 10.75 26.99 -10.66
C GLU A 3 9.49 27.36 -9.88
N GLY A 4 8.49 26.49 -9.90
CA GLY A 4 7.30 26.66 -9.10
C GLY A 4 7.72 26.78 -7.64
N LYS A 5 7.21 27.79 -6.94
CA LYS A 5 7.52 28.03 -5.53
C LYS A 5 7.04 26.80 -4.73
N MET A 6 7.94 26.12 -4.04
CA MET A 6 7.61 24.93 -3.24
C MET A 6 7.10 25.35 -1.87
N LYS A 7 6.02 24.71 -1.44
CA LYS A 7 5.42 24.89 -0.12
C LYS A 7 5.52 23.60 0.68
N ASN A 8 6.01 23.70 1.90
CA ASN A 8 6.07 22.55 2.81
C ASN A 8 4.73 22.37 3.52
N ILE A 9 4.09 21.21 3.37
CA ILE A 9 2.80 20.90 3.99
C ILE A 9 2.87 19.64 4.83
N TYR A 10 2.08 19.59 5.93
CA TYR A 10 1.91 18.36 6.72
C TYR A 10 0.92 17.45 6.01
N LEU A 11 1.46 16.46 5.30
CA LEU A 11 0.69 15.58 4.42
C LEU A 11 0.26 14.28 5.11
N TYR A 12 1.16 13.64 5.85
CA TYR A 12 0.93 12.34 6.48
C TYR A 12 0.77 12.46 7.99
N THR A 13 -0.37 12.02 8.51
CA THR A 13 -0.65 12.00 9.95
C THR A 13 0.27 11.01 10.67
N ARG A 14 0.38 11.13 12.00
CA ARG A 14 1.16 10.20 12.82
C ARG A 14 0.67 8.75 12.69
N TYR A 15 -0.66 8.57 12.59
CA TYR A 15 -1.26 7.25 12.42
C TYR A 15 -0.90 6.63 11.07
N GLU A 16 -1.04 7.37 9.96
CA GLU A 16 -0.69 6.88 8.62
C GLU A 16 0.78 6.46 8.54
N ARG A 17 1.69 7.23 9.15
CA ARG A 17 3.12 6.91 9.20
C ARG A 17 3.40 5.66 10.02
N PHE A 18 2.85 5.58 11.24
CA PHE A 18 2.97 4.39 12.08
C PHE A 18 2.44 3.16 11.36
N TRP A 19 1.25 3.26 10.76
CA TRP A 19 0.64 2.18 10.00
C TRP A 19 1.53 1.73 8.83
N HIS A 20 2.04 2.66 8.04
CA HIS A 20 2.92 2.36 6.92
C HIS A 20 4.18 1.60 7.35
N TRP A 21 4.88 2.07 8.38
CA TRP A 21 6.10 1.42 8.86
C TRP A 21 5.83 0.07 9.51
N LEU A 22 4.70 -0.08 10.22
CA LEU A 22 4.25 -1.37 10.74
C LEU A 22 3.99 -2.36 9.60
N GLN A 23 3.26 -1.94 8.55
CA GLN A 23 3.00 -2.77 7.37
C GLN A 23 4.31 -3.18 6.68
N MET A 24 5.23 -2.24 6.49
CA MET A 24 6.54 -2.52 5.91
C MET A 24 7.27 -3.61 6.70
N ALA A 25 7.36 -3.47 8.02
CA ALA A 25 8.05 -4.44 8.87
C ALA A 25 7.40 -5.83 8.79
N LEU A 26 6.07 -5.92 8.93
CA LEU A 26 5.35 -7.20 8.88
C LEU A 26 5.48 -7.88 7.51
N ILE A 27 5.32 -7.14 6.42
CA ILE A 27 5.43 -7.69 5.05
C ILE A 27 6.86 -8.17 4.78
N LEU A 28 7.89 -7.43 5.18
CA LEU A 28 9.28 -7.86 4.98
C LEU A 28 9.60 -9.12 5.77
N ILE A 29 9.16 -9.22 7.03
CA ILE A 29 9.33 -10.44 7.83
C ILE A 29 8.62 -11.61 7.16
N LEU A 30 7.37 -11.42 6.70
CA LEU A 30 6.60 -12.46 6.01
C LEU A 30 7.26 -12.90 4.69
N LEU A 31 7.79 -11.98 3.89
CA LEU A 31 8.50 -12.30 2.65
C LEU A 31 9.78 -13.08 2.95
N VAL A 32 10.60 -12.61 3.89
CA VAL A 32 11.84 -13.30 4.26
C VAL A 32 11.53 -14.70 4.79
N THR A 33 10.67 -14.82 5.80
CA THR A 33 10.35 -16.13 6.37
C THR A 33 9.61 -17.04 5.38
N GLY A 34 8.75 -16.49 4.53
CA GLY A 34 8.05 -17.24 3.50
C GLY A 34 8.98 -17.84 2.45
N LEU A 35 9.98 -17.10 1.98
CA LEU A 35 11.01 -17.61 1.07
C LEU A 35 11.84 -18.73 1.72
N GLU A 36 12.14 -18.64 3.01
CA GLU A 36 12.82 -19.70 3.74
C GLU A 36 11.93 -20.94 3.91
N VAL A 37 10.66 -20.77 4.27
CA VAL A 37 9.68 -21.89 4.32
C VAL A 37 9.53 -22.57 2.97
N HIS A 38 9.64 -21.79 1.88
CA HIS A 38 9.60 -22.31 0.51
C HIS A 38 10.92 -22.96 0.06
N GLY A 39 11.97 -22.92 0.88
CA GLY A 39 13.24 -23.59 0.62
C GLY A 39 14.22 -22.83 -0.26
N VAL A 40 14.01 -21.52 -0.48
CA VAL A 40 14.92 -20.68 -1.28
C VAL A 40 16.29 -20.55 -0.60
N TYR A 41 16.31 -20.52 0.72
CA TYR A 41 17.52 -20.48 1.55
C TYR A 41 17.22 -21.07 2.94
N THR A 42 18.27 -21.25 3.76
CA THR A 42 18.15 -21.70 5.15
C THR A 42 18.95 -20.74 6.04
N TRP A 43 18.23 -19.95 6.84
CA TRP A 43 18.82 -18.99 7.78
C TRP A 43 18.39 -19.27 9.22
N LEU A 44 17.07 -19.29 9.47
CA LEU A 44 16.49 -19.57 10.79
C LEU A 44 16.26 -21.07 11.03
N GLY A 45 16.24 -21.87 9.95
CA GLY A 45 15.78 -23.24 9.92
C GLY A 45 14.26 -23.33 9.78
N PHE A 46 13.79 -24.31 9.00
CA PHE A 46 12.38 -24.46 8.61
C PHE A 46 11.39 -24.30 9.76
N HIS A 47 11.64 -24.99 10.89
CA HIS A 47 10.73 -24.97 12.03
C HIS A 47 10.58 -23.56 12.66
N THR A 48 11.70 -22.83 12.79
CA THR A 48 11.69 -21.46 13.32
C THR A 48 11.08 -20.49 12.32
N ALA A 49 11.42 -20.63 11.03
CA ALA A 49 10.84 -19.82 9.97
C ALA A 49 9.31 -19.95 9.92
N VAL A 50 8.77 -21.17 10.00
CA VAL A 50 7.31 -21.41 10.07
C VAL A 50 6.69 -20.74 11.30
N LYS A 51 7.30 -20.86 12.49
CA LYS A 51 6.78 -20.21 13.71
C LYS A 51 6.73 -18.69 13.57
N VAL A 52 7.82 -18.09 13.09
CA VAL A 52 7.89 -16.63 12.90
C VAL A 52 6.90 -16.18 11.83
N HIS A 53 6.82 -16.90 10.71
CA HIS A 53 5.87 -16.62 9.63
C HIS A 53 4.42 -16.62 10.14
N ASN A 54 4.02 -17.67 10.82
CA ASN A 54 2.66 -17.81 11.34
C ASN A 54 2.32 -16.75 12.39
N PHE A 55 3.24 -16.49 13.34
CA PHE A 55 3.04 -15.45 14.35
C PHE A 55 2.91 -14.06 13.70
N THR A 56 3.79 -13.75 12.75
CA THR A 56 3.74 -12.47 12.03
C THR A 56 2.48 -12.36 11.17
N GLY A 57 2.06 -13.46 10.52
CA GLY A 57 0.83 -13.51 9.73
C GLY A 57 -0.43 -13.25 10.56
N LEU A 58 -0.54 -13.87 11.74
CA LEU A 58 -1.65 -13.61 12.67
C LEU A 58 -1.62 -12.17 13.20
N THR A 59 -0.44 -11.64 13.54
CA THR A 59 -0.28 -10.25 13.92
C THR A 59 -0.72 -9.30 12.80
N TRP A 60 -0.36 -9.63 11.57
CA TRP A 60 -0.74 -8.85 10.39
C TRP A 60 -2.26 -8.87 10.15
N LEU A 61 -2.92 -10.01 10.33
CA LEU A 61 -4.38 -10.13 10.27
C LEU A 61 -5.08 -9.19 11.27
N ILE A 62 -4.61 -9.18 12.53
CA ILE A 62 -5.14 -8.29 13.57
C ILE A 62 -4.90 -6.82 13.19
N ALA A 63 -3.69 -6.48 12.78
CA ALA A 63 -3.36 -5.13 12.34
C ALA A 63 -4.25 -4.69 11.17
N PHE A 64 -4.50 -5.56 10.19
CA PHE A 64 -5.37 -5.27 9.05
C PHE A 64 -6.83 -5.03 9.48
N ALA A 65 -7.35 -5.79 10.44
CA ALA A 65 -8.69 -5.54 11.00
C ALA A 65 -8.80 -4.14 11.62
N PHE A 66 -7.77 -3.70 12.36
CA PHE A 66 -7.70 -2.32 12.88
C PHE A 66 -7.63 -1.27 11.77
N PHE A 67 -6.90 -1.54 10.70
CA PHE A 67 -6.85 -0.66 9.53
C PHE A 67 -8.22 -0.51 8.87
N VAL A 68 -8.91 -1.60 8.62
CA VAL A 68 -10.26 -1.60 8.05
C VAL A 68 -11.21 -0.79 8.94
N PHE A 69 -11.20 -1.05 10.24
CA PHE A 69 -11.98 -0.28 11.20
C PHE A 69 -11.67 1.22 11.13
N TRP A 70 -10.38 1.59 11.16
CA TRP A 70 -9.97 2.99 11.08
C TRP A 70 -10.40 3.67 9.78
N VAL A 71 -10.18 3.02 8.63
CA VAL A 71 -10.51 3.57 7.30
C VAL A 71 -12.01 3.88 7.21
N PHE A 72 -12.87 2.99 7.72
CA PHE A 72 -14.32 3.21 7.68
C PHE A 72 -14.80 4.23 8.70
N THR A 73 -14.28 4.22 9.91
CA THR A 73 -14.70 5.16 10.98
C THR A 73 -14.24 6.58 10.74
N THR A 74 -13.09 6.79 10.11
CA THR A 74 -12.57 8.12 9.78
C THR A 74 -13.03 8.64 8.41
N GLY A 75 -13.58 7.77 7.56
CA GLY A 75 -13.95 8.11 6.19
C GLY A 75 -12.79 8.18 5.21
N GLU A 76 -11.58 7.74 5.62
CA GLU A 76 -10.39 7.73 4.77
C GLU A 76 -10.50 6.76 3.57
N TRP A 77 -11.45 5.80 3.59
CA TRP A 77 -11.75 4.95 2.45
C TRP A 77 -12.05 5.72 1.17
N LYS A 78 -12.52 6.97 1.28
CA LYS A 78 -12.82 7.85 0.15
C LYS A 78 -11.59 8.20 -0.70
N GLN A 79 -10.39 8.13 -0.12
CA GLN A 79 -9.13 8.35 -0.85
C GLN A 79 -8.79 7.20 -1.81
N TYR A 80 -9.43 6.04 -1.64
CA TYR A 80 -9.20 4.85 -2.47
C TYR A 80 -10.27 4.66 -3.55
N ILE A 81 -11.27 5.58 -3.66
CA ILE A 81 -12.28 5.52 -4.72
C ILE A 81 -11.57 5.67 -6.07
N PRO A 82 -11.68 4.66 -6.96
CA PRO A 82 -11.00 4.70 -8.26
C PRO A 82 -11.59 5.82 -9.13
N THR A 83 -10.75 6.38 -9.98
CA THR A 83 -11.16 7.35 -11.01
C THR A 83 -10.37 7.08 -12.27
N THR A 84 -10.99 7.33 -13.43
CA THR A 84 -10.33 7.22 -14.74
C THR A 84 -9.75 8.56 -15.22
N GLN A 85 -10.04 9.65 -14.49
CA GLN A 85 -9.54 10.98 -14.82
C GLN A 85 -8.01 11.01 -14.81
N LYS A 86 -7.39 11.54 -15.85
CA LYS A 86 -5.92 11.59 -16.02
C LYS A 86 -5.19 10.25 -15.87
N MET A 87 -5.90 9.12 -15.90
CA MET A 87 -5.30 7.79 -15.75
C MET A 87 -4.25 7.53 -16.85
N ILE A 88 -4.58 7.80 -18.09
CA ILE A 88 -3.69 7.58 -19.25
C ILE A 88 -2.46 8.49 -19.15
N GLU A 89 -2.64 9.74 -18.73
CA GLU A 89 -1.53 10.70 -18.56
C GLU A 89 -0.56 10.22 -17.48
N VAL A 90 -1.09 9.72 -16.35
CA VAL A 90 -0.28 9.17 -15.27
C VAL A 90 0.45 7.89 -15.70
N ILE A 91 -0.22 6.98 -16.43
CA ILE A 91 0.41 5.77 -16.96
C ILE A 91 1.52 6.15 -17.95
N ARG A 92 1.25 7.09 -18.88
CA ARG A 92 2.25 7.58 -19.82
C ARG A 92 3.45 8.20 -19.11
N TYR A 93 3.20 9.01 -18.08
CA TYR A 93 4.26 9.60 -17.27
C TYR A 93 5.18 8.53 -16.67
N TYR A 94 4.63 7.50 -16.01
CA TYR A 94 5.43 6.44 -15.42
C TYR A 94 6.11 5.52 -16.45
N ALA A 95 5.52 5.35 -17.64
CA ALA A 95 6.12 4.55 -18.69
C ALA A 95 7.25 5.27 -19.44
N TYR A 96 7.13 6.57 -19.65
CA TYR A 96 8.05 7.34 -20.49
C TYR A 96 8.45 8.70 -19.92
N GLY A 97 7.51 9.47 -19.38
CA GLY A 97 7.71 10.86 -18.96
C GLY A 97 8.77 11.01 -17.88
N ILE A 98 8.78 10.10 -16.92
CA ILE A 98 9.76 10.07 -15.83
C ILE A 98 11.20 9.97 -16.33
N PHE A 99 11.46 9.19 -17.39
CA PHE A 99 12.80 9.03 -18.00
C PHE A 99 13.20 10.21 -18.88
N ARG A 100 12.24 11.10 -19.20
CA ARG A 100 12.45 12.32 -20.00
C ARG A 100 12.49 13.59 -19.14
N GLY A 101 12.34 13.46 -17.81
CA GLY A 101 12.30 14.60 -16.90
C GLY A 101 11.04 15.45 -17.05
N GLU A 102 9.93 14.87 -17.57
CA GLU A 102 8.64 15.57 -17.61
C GLU A 102 8.13 15.80 -16.17
N SER A 103 7.38 16.90 -15.95
CA SER A 103 6.73 17.15 -14.67
C SER A 103 5.61 16.13 -14.43
N HIS A 104 5.40 15.76 -13.16
CA HIS A 104 4.34 14.81 -12.80
C HIS A 104 2.96 15.44 -13.10
N PRO A 105 2.06 14.75 -13.86
CA PRO A 105 0.77 15.30 -14.28
C PRO A 105 -0.22 15.46 -13.12
N PHE A 106 0.13 14.94 -11.93
CA PHE A 106 -0.71 14.96 -10.74
C PHE A 106 0.12 15.37 -9.52
N PRO A 107 0.13 16.64 -9.13
CA PRO A 107 0.82 17.10 -7.93
C PRO A 107 0.12 16.60 -6.68
N LYS A 108 0.88 16.17 -5.69
CA LYS A 108 0.34 15.72 -4.40
C LYS A 108 -0.22 16.88 -3.60
N ARG A 109 -1.35 16.64 -2.92
CA ARG A 109 -2.04 17.61 -2.06
C ARG A 109 -2.64 16.92 -0.85
N LYS A 110 -2.94 17.70 0.18
CA LYS A 110 -3.55 17.17 1.42
C LYS A 110 -4.91 16.51 1.17
N GLU A 111 -5.68 17.04 0.23
CA GLU A 111 -7.01 16.58 -0.16
C GLU A 111 -6.95 15.40 -1.14
N ALA A 112 -5.84 15.26 -1.88
CA ALA A 112 -5.63 14.27 -2.93
C ALA A 112 -4.20 13.70 -2.85
N LYS A 113 -3.98 12.82 -1.86
CA LYS A 113 -2.67 12.21 -1.59
C LYS A 113 -2.27 11.18 -2.65
N HIS A 114 -3.24 10.56 -3.30
CA HIS A 114 -3.05 9.45 -4.24
C HIS A 114 -3.49 9.85 -5.65
N ASN A 115 -2.63 9.63 -6.63
CA ASN A 115 -2.98 9.77 -8.03
C ASN A 115 -3.95 8.64 -8.48
N PRO A 116 -4.60 8.75 -9.65
CA PRO A 116 -5.57 7.76 -10.13
C PRO A 116 -5.05 6.32 -10.17
N LEU A 117 -3.82 6.13 -10.63
CA LEU A 117 -3.19 4.81 -10.69
C LEU A 117 -2.93 4.25 -9.27
N GLN A 118 -2.43 5.09 -8.36
CA GLN A 118 -2.23 4.70 -6.96
C GLN A 118 -3.54 4.32 -6.26
N ARG A 119 -4.65 5.06 -6.50
CA ARG A 119 -5.98 4.71 -5.96
C ARG A 119 -6.40 3.31 -6.39
N LEU A 120 -6.26 3.00 -7.68
CA LEU A 120 -6.60 1.69 -8.22
C LEU A 120 -5.72 0.58 -7.64
N VAL A 121 -4.40 0.79 -7.62
CA VAL A 121 -3.43 -0.19 -7.10
C VAL A 121 -3.66 -0.44 -5.60
N TYR A 122 -3.83 0.61 -4.80
CA TYR A 122 -4.03 0.47 -3.35
C TYR A 122 -5.40 -0.14 -3.01
N LEU A 123 -6.44 0.17 -3.79
CA LEU A 123 -7.73 -0.50 -3.63
C LEU A 123 -7.60 -2.01 -3.91
N ASN A 124 -6.97 -2.39 -5.02
CA ASN A 124 -6.75 -3.81 -5.34
C ASN A 124 -5.87 -4.50 -4.28
N LEU A 125 -4.85 -3.82 -3.79
CA LEU A 125 -4.02 -4.33 -2.71
C LEU A 125 -4.88 -4.57 -1.46
N ALA A 126 -5.59 -3.56 -0.96
CA ALA A 126 -6.33 -3.63 0.30
C ALA A 126 -7.60 -4.50 0.22
N ALA A 127 -8.33 -4.49 -0.91
CA ALA A 127 -9.62 -5.18 -1.04
C ALA A 127 -9.52 -6.58 -1.65
N LEU A 128 -8.43 -6.91 -2.33
CA LEU A 128 -8.27 -8.21 -3.00
C LEU A 128 -7.02 -8.94 -2.53
N LEU A 129 -5.82 -8.39 -2.78
CA LEU A 129 -4.58 -9.14 -2.59
C LEU A 129 -4.31 -9.43 -1.11
N LEU A 130 -4.43 -8.44 -0.22
CA LEU A 130 -4.20 -8.66 1.22
C LEU A 130 -5.23 -9.61 1.84
N PRO A 131 -6.56 -9.49 1.60
CA PRO A 131 -7.53 -10.46 2.08
C PRO A 131 -7.28 -11.88 1.55
N VAL A 132 -6.93 -12.04 0.26
CA VAL A 132 -6.58 -13.35 -0.31
C VAL A 132 -5.38 -13.96 0.42
N MET A 133 -4.33 -13.17 0.68
CA MET A 133 -3.16 -13.63 1.43
C MET A 133 -3.50 -14.05 2.86
N MET A 134 -4.34 -13.28 3.54
CA MET A 134 -4.76 -13.58 4.92
C MET A 134 -5.63 -14.83 4.97
N ILE A 135 -6.61 -14.96 4.06
CA ILE A 135 -7.50 -16.13 3.99
C ILE A 135 -6.69 -17.38 3.66
N THR A 136 -5.86 -17.33 2.63
CA THR A 136 -5.04 -18.50 2.24
C THR A 136 -4.00 -18.86 3.30
N GLY A 137 -3.38 -17.86 3.93
CA GLY A 137 -2.44 -18.07 5.04
C GLY A 137 -3.12 -18.71 6.26
N PHE A 138 -4.32 -18.23 6.63
CA PHE A 138 -5.12 -18.81 7.72
C PHE A 138 -5.56 -20.24 7.41
N LEU A 139 -6.03 -20.50 6.20
CA LEU A 139 -6.37 -21.84 5.74
C LEU A 139 -5.14 -22.76 5.78
N TYR A 140 -4.00 -22.28 5.30
CA TYR A 140 -2.78 -23.07 5.29
C TYR A 140 -2.29 -23.39 6.71
N TRP A 141 -2.33 -22.41 7.61
CA TRP A 141 -2.03 -22.61 9.03
C TRP A 141 -2.96 -23.65 9.67
N GLY A 142 -4.27 -23.57 9.39
CA GLY A 142 -5.30 -24.46 9.95
C GLY A 142 -5.53 -25.76 9.18
N TYR A 143 -4.67 -26.14 8.24
CA TYR A 143 -4.84 -27.26 7.33
C TYR A 143 -5.27 -28.57 8.03
N ASN A 144 -4.67 -28.92 9.16
CA ASN A 144 -5.00 -30.13 9.90
C ASN A 144 -6.43 -30.10 10.53
N SER A 145 -7.06 -28.95 10.58
CA SER A 145 -8.38 -28.74 11.18
C SER A 145 -9.51 -28.59 10.15
N TRP A 146 -9.23 -28.63 8.86
CA TRP A 146 -10.24 -28.39 7.82
C TRP A 146 -11.45 -29.32 7.91
N LEU A 147 -11.23 -30.60 8.25
CA LEU A 147 -12.32 -31.57 8.41
C LEU A 147 -13.26 -31.15 9.56
N SER A 148 -12.68 -30.70 10.70
CA SER A 148 -13.47 -30.26 11.85
C SER A 148 -14.14 -28.90 11.61
N TRP A 149 -13.60 -28.08 10.69
CA TRP A 149 -14.22 -26.82 10.26
C TRP A 149 -15.34 -27.01 9.23
N GLY A 150 -15.61 -28.22 8.80
CA GLY A 150 -16.68 -28.53 7.83
C GLY A 150 -16.32 -28.14 6.39
N ILE A 151 -15.03 -28.08 6.05
CA ILE A 151 -14.53 -27.83 4.69
C ILE A 151 -13.77 -29.03 4.10
N PRO A 152 -14.39 -30.22 4.10
CA PRO A 152 -13.78 -31.38 3.46
C PRO A 152 -13.68 -31.15 1.95
N GLY A 153 -12.58 -31.57 1.35
CA GLY A 153 -12.40 -31.49 -0.10
C GLY A 153 -11.73 -30.20 -0.59
N LEU A 154 -11.39 -29.25 0.29
CA LEU A 154 -10.53 -28.15 -0.10
C LEU A 154 -9.13 -28.68 -0.42
N SER A 155 -8.56 -28.28 -1.55
CA SER A 155 -7.23 -28.69 -1.98
C SER A 155 -6.13 -27.86 -1.31
N LEU A 156 -5.28 -28.51 -0.50
CA LEU A 156 -4.10 -27.86 0.07
C LEU A 156 -3.18 -27.32 -1.02
N THR A 157 -3.01 -28.05 -2.11
CA THR A 157 -2.21 -27.62 -3.27
C THR A 157 -2.76 -26.32 -3.85
N LEU A 158 -4.07 -26.22 -4.02
CA LEU A 158 -4.69 -24.99 -4.54
C LEU A 158 -4.46 -23.80 -3.60
N VAL A 159 -4.67 -23.98 -2.29
CA VAL A 159 -4.43 -22.92 -1.28
C VAL A 159 -2.97 -22.49 -1.29
N ALA A 160 -2.04 -23.45 -1.34
CA ALA A 160 -0.60 -23.17 -1.40
C ALA A 160 -0.23 -22.38 -2.67
N TRP A 161 -0.74 -22.79 -3.84
CA TRP A 161 -0.49 -22.06 -5.09
C TRP A 161 -1.00 -20.63 -5.07
N ILE A 162 -2.21 -20.40 -4.57
CA ILE A 162 -2.79 -19.05 -4.45
C ILE A 162 -1.95 -18.22 -3.48
N HIS A 163 -1.54 -18.78 -2.34
CA HIS A 163 -0.72 -18.07 -1.34
C HIS A 163 0.64 -17.68 -1.93
N VAL A 164 1.32 -18.60 -2.58
CA VAL A 164 2.62 -18.36 -3.21
C VAL A 164 2.51 -17.34 -4.34
N ALA A 165 1.52 -17.46 -5.23
CA ALA A 165 1.29 -16.50 -6.30
C ALA A 165 1.02 -15.08 -5.75
N GLY A 166 0.21 -14.98 -4.68
CA GLY A 166 -0.03 -13.72 -3.99
C GLY A 166 1.23 -13.16 -3.32
N ALA A 167 2.09 -13.99 -2.75
CA ALA A 167 3.37 -13.57 -2.19
C ALA A 167 4.30 -12.98 -3.26
N PHE A 168 4.36 -13.58 -4.46
CA PHE A 168 5.11 -13.01 -5.60
C PHE A 168 4.49 -11.69 -6.08
N ALA A 169 3.17 -11.56 -6.08
CA ALA A 169 2.51 -10.30 -6.41
C ALA A 169 2.85 -9.19 -5.41
N ILE A 170 2.85 -9.49 -4.10
CA ILE A 170 3.29 -8.55 -3.05
C ILE A 170 4.77 -8.20 -3.22
N PHE A 171 5.63 -9.18 -3.48
CA PHE A 171 7.06 -8.95 -3.69
C PHE A 171 7.31 -8.02 -4.88
N SER A 172 6.62 -8.25 -6.00
CA SER A 172 6.67 -7.38 -7.17
C SER A 172 6.18 -5.97 -6.85
N PHE A 173 5.07 -5.86 -6.11
CA PHE A 173 4.57 -4.57 -5.63
C PHE A 173 5.60 -3.84 -4.77
N VAL A 174 6.27 -4.52 -3.84
CA VAL A 174 7.31 -3.91 -2.98
C VAL A 174 8.46 -3.36 -3.81
N ILE A 175 8.95 -4.10 -4.82
CA ILE A 175 10.01 -3.63 -5.72
C ILE A 175 9.59 -2.35 -6.44
N VAL A 176 8.41 -2.36 -7.07
CA VAL A 176 7.87 -1.19 -7.79
C VAL A 176 7.64 -0.04 -6.82
N HIS A 177 7.10 -0.30 -5.63
CA HIS A 177 6.85 0.71 -4.61
C HIS A 177 8.15 1.40 -4.16
N VAL A 178 9.20 0.62 -3.85
CA VAL A 178 10.50 1.18 -3.47
C VAL A 178 11.09 2.01 -4.61
N TYR A 179 11.03 1.51 -5.85
CA TYR A 179 11.45 2.30 -7.02
C TYR A 179 10.69 3.63 -7.09
N MET A 180 9.36 3.60 -6.96
CA MET A 180 8.53 4.81 -7.01
C MET A 180 8.84 5.81 -5.90
N THR A 181 9.33 5.37 -4.73
CA THR A 181 9.73 6.30 -3.67
C THR A 181 10.97 7.13 -4.02
N THR A 182 11.77 6.69 -5.00
CA THR A 182 12.98 7.39 -5.47
C THR A 182 12.70 8.42 -6.56
N THR A 183 11.47 8.51 -7.06
CA THR A 183 11.09 9.36 -8.20
C THR A 183 10.59 10.76 -7.81
N GLY A 184 10.79 11.18 -6.56
CA GLY A 184 10.51 12.54 -6.10
C GLY A 184 11.53 13.57 -6.59
N HIS A 185 11.35 14.84 -6.21
CA HIS A 185 12.32 15.93 -6.50
C HIS A 185 13.72 15.65 -5.94
N THR A 186 13.83 14.81 -4.92
CA THR A 186 15.07 14.16 -4.48
C THR A 186 14.82 12.68 -4.23
N ILE A 187 15.86 11.84 -4.33
CA ILE A 187 15.76 10.38 -4.16
C ILE A 187 15.07 9.98 -2.83
N PHE A 188 15.28 10.76 -1.78
CA PHE A 188 14.72 10.47 -0.45
C PHE A 188 13.53 11.36 -0.06
N ALA A 189 12.99 12.19 -0.97
CA ALA A 189 11.89 13.11 -0.66
C ALA A 189 10.69 12.40 -0.05
N HIS A 190 10.18 11.35 -0.72
CA HIS A 190 9.02 10.61 -0.26
C HIS A 190 9.28 9.79 1.00
N THR A 191 10.47 9.21 1.14
CA THR A 191 10.87 8.51 2.37
C THR A 191 10.95 9.47 3.56
N LYS A 192 11.53 10.66 3.36
CA LYS A 192 11.59 11.71 4.38
C LYS A 192 10.19 12.18 4.78
N ALA A 193 9.29 12.36 3.81
CA ALA A 193 7.90 12.72 4.08
C ALA A 193 7.18 11.65 4.90
N MET A 194 7.41 10.37 4.61
CA MET A 194 6.84 9.26 5.37
C MET A 194 7.43 9.10 6.77
N ILE A 195 8.60 9.66 7.05
CA ILE A 195 9.20 9.72 8.41
C ILE A 195 8.72 10.96 9.15
N SER A 196 8.79 12.14 8.53
CA SER A 196 8.51 13.43 9.17
C SER A 196 7.03 13.81 9.19
N GLY A 197 6.28 13.40 8.18
CA GLY A 197 4.91 13.81 7.87
C GLY A 197 4.82 15.02 6.93
N TRP A 198 5.96 15.67 6.65
CA TRP A 198 6.02 16.88 5.85
C TRP A 198 6.54 16.59 4.45
N GLU A 199 5.89 17.15 3.43
CA GLU A 199 6.28 17.03 2.03
C GLU A 199 6.26 18.41 1.36
N ASP A 200 7.21 18.63 0.45
CA ASP A 200 7.27 19.81 -0.38
C ASP A 200 6.40 19.61 -1.62
N VAL A 201 5.42 20.49 -1.80
CA VAL A 201 4.46 20.47 -2.92
C VAL A 201 4.49 21.78 -3.68
N GLU A 202 4.15 21.78 -4.96
CA GLU A 202 4.08 22.99 -5.79
C GLU A 202 2.95 23.90 -5.31
N GLU A 203 3.23 25.21 -5.20
CA GLU A 203 2.27 26.24 -4.79
C GLU A 203 1.37 26.61 -5.98
N GLY A 204 0.07 26.79 -5.74
CA GLY A 204 -0.86 27.39 -6.72
C GLY A 204 -1.58 26.45 -7.67
N VAL A 205 -1.47 25.13 -7.51
CA VAL A 205 -2.24 24.18 -8.32
C VAL A 205 -3.64 23.99 -7.73
N GLU A 206 -4.70 24.31 -8.51
CA GLU A 206 -6.11 24.12 -8.11
C GLU A 206 -6.48 22.64 -7.97
N VAL A 207 -7.27 22.32 -6.94
CA VAL A 207 -7.80 20.96 -6.71
C VAL A 207 -9.04 20.78 -7.57
N GLU A 208 -9.02 19.81 -8.48
CA GLU A 208 -10.21 19.48 -9.30
C GLU A 208 -11.25 18.71 -8.46
N ASP A 209 -12.56 18.88 -8.77
CA ASP A 209 -13.65 18.30 -7.97
C ASP A 209 -13.56 16.77 -7.82
N TRP A 210 -13.08 16.05 -8.84
CA TRP A 210 -12.91 14.62 -8.80
C TRP A 210 -11.77 14.16 -7.87
N GLU A 211 -10.80 15.01 -7.57
CA GLU A 211 -9.69 14.72 -6.66
C GLU A 211 -10.16 14.64 -5.20
N THR A 212 -11.23 15.35 -4.88
CA THR A 212 -11.86 15.38 -3.57
C THR A 212 -13.10 14.48 -3.46
N ALA A 213 -13.30 13.55 -4.41
CA ALA A 213 -14.48 12.70 -4.49
C ALA A 213 -14.86 12.12 -3.10
N GLY A 214 -16.05 12.46 -2.64
CA GLY A 214 -16.64 12.00 -1.39
C GLY A 214 -16.28 12.79 -0.12
N LYS A 215 -15.40 13.78 -0.15
CA LYS A 215 -15.23 14.73 0.95
C LYS A 215 -16.29 15.84 0.80
N ASN A 216 -17.20 15.93 1.76
CA ASN A 216 -18.20 17.01 1.81
C ASN A 216 -17.45 18.35 1.78
N LYS A 217 -17.87 19.27 0.91
CA LYS A 217 -17.43 20.68 0.87
C LYS A 217 -17.86 21.42 2.16
N ARG A 218 -17.46 20.98 3.34
CA ARG A 218 -17.59 21.77 4.55
C ARG A 218 -16.39 22.70 4.63
N SER A 219 -16.64 23.91 4.11
CA SER A 219 -15.97 25.18 4.43
C SER A 219 -14.53 25.06 4.95
N ILE A 220 -13.59 25.22 4.01
CA ILE A 220 -12.27 25.74 4.38
C ILE A 220 -12.51 27.21 4.75
N PRO A 221 -12.30 27.66 6.01
CA PRO A 221 -12.31 29.08 6.30
C PRO A 221 -11.13 29.70 5.53
N ILE A 222 -11.46 30.60 4.63
CA ILE A 222 -10.48 31.51 4.03
C ILE A 222 -9.98 32.35 5.20
N ILE A 223 -8.80 32.04 5.70
CA ILE A 223 -8.08 32.91 6.64
C ILE A 223 -7.49 34.02 5.78
N THR A 224 -8.15 35.15 5.78
CA THR A 224 -7.65 36.43 5.30
C THR A 224 -6.46 36.88 6.13
#